data_4eee59163db594afb5aef5eb4b66b7d6
#
_entry.id   4eee59163db594afb5aef5eb4b66b7d6
#
_cell.length_a   1.000
_cell.length_b   1.000
_cell.length_c   1.000
_cell.angle_alpha   90.00
_cell.angle_beta   90.00
_cell.angle_gamma   90.00
#
_symmetry.space_group_name_H-M   'P 1'
#
loop_
_entity.id
_entity.type
_entity.pdbx_description
1 polymer ?
#
loop_
_entity_poly.entity_id
_entity_poly.type
_entity_poly.pdbx_seq_one_letter_code
_entity_poly.pdbx_strand_id
1 'polypeptide(L)'
;MRRTYPLRLTINGRSINQVIIDSHYEAKHSKTINDNLILELIKGLNGRTYEAESISAERWEIYVNDPLFLGEKPYRLVWCLHPDEDSVGVINAFRRSNGKVSK
;
A
#
# COMPACT_ATOMS: atom_id res chain seq x y z
N MET A 1 -14.05 2.99 -7.58
CA MET A 1 -13.34 2.93 -8.87
C MET A 1 -11.88 2.57 -8.64
N ARG A 2 -11.30 1.83 -9.56
CA ARG A 2 -9.89 1.42 -9.46
C ARG A 2 -9.09 2.02 -10.59
N ARG A 3 -7.87 2.45 -10.25
CA ARG A 3 -6.94 2.99 -11.23
C ARG A 3 -5.70 2.10 -11.24
N THR A 4 -5.20 1.79 -12.43
CA THR A 4 -4.05 0.90 -12.59
C THR A 4 -2.88 1.66 -13.16
N TYR A 5 -1.71 1.48 -12.56
CA TYR A 5 -0.47 2.14 -12.99
C TYR A 5 0.60 1.10 -13.24
N PRO A 6 1.38 1.23 -14.32
CA PRO A 6 2.52 0.35 -14.52
C PRO A 6 3.64 0.71 -13.54
N LEU A 7 4.17 -0.29 -12.86
CA LEU A 7 5.27 -0.10 -11.94
C LEU A 7 5.90 -1.46 -11.66
N ARG A 8 7.19 -1.58 -11.89
CA ARG A 8 7.88 -2.85 -11.69
C ARG A 8 8.53 -2.88 -10.32
N LEU A 9 8.20 -3.90 -9.57
CA LEU A 9 8.70 -4.09 -8.22
C LEU A 9 8.94 -5.57 -7.98
N THR A 10 9.72 -5.88 -6.95
CA THR A 10 9.81 -7.22 -6.40
C THR A 10 9.40 -7.14 -4.95
N ILE A 11 8.34 -7.86 -4.59
CA ILE A 11 7.85 -7.90 -3.22
C ILE A 11 7.65 -9.36 -2.84
N ASN A 12 8.20 -9.78 -1.70
CA ASN A 12 8.13 -11.17 -1.25
C ASN A 12 8.69 -12.13 -2.30
N GLY A 13 9.72 -11.69 -3.04
CA GLY A 13 10.31 -12.50 -4.08
C GLY A 13 9.47 -12.65 -5.34
N ARG A 14 8.37 -11.91 -5.44
CA ARG A 14 7.47 -11.98 -6.60
C ARG A 14 7.63 -10.75 -7.48
N SER A 15 7.59 -10.98 -8.79
CA SER A 15 7.63 -9.87 -9.75
C SER A 15 6.27 -9.22 -9.84
N ILE A 16 6.24 -7.93 -9.57
CA ILE A 16 5.03 -7.12 -9.64
C ILE A 16 5.19 -6.17 -10.82
N ASN A 17 4.18 -6.09 -11.68
CA ASN A 17 4.23 -5.27 -12.88
C ASN A 17 3.26 -4.11 -12.88
N GLN A 18 2.33 -4.06 -11.93
CA GLN A 18 1.36 -2.98 -11.90
C GLN A 18 0.84 -2.78 -10.49
N VAL A 19 0.37 -1.57 -10.24
CA VAL A 19 -0.24 -1.17 -8.99
C VAL A 19 -1.68 -0.80 -9.27
N ILE A 20 -2.61 -1.36 -8.50
CA ILE A 20 -4.03 -1.06 -8.63
C ILE A 20 -4.45 -0.31 -7.39
N ILE A 21 -4.91 0.92 -7.55
CA ILE A 21 -5.29 1.77 -6.45
C ILE A 21 -6.80 1.92 -6.42
N ASP A 22 -7.40 1.55 -5.30
CA ASP A 22 -8.82 1.76 -5.09
C ASP A 22 -9.02 3.20 -4.62
N SER A 23 -9.93 3.92 -5.25
CA SER A 23 -10.19 5.31 -4.91
C SER A 23 -10.90 5.48 -3.57
N HIS A 24 -11.14 4.39 -2.87
CA HIS A 24 -11.81 4.41 -1.57
C HIS A 24 -11.18 5.40 -0.58
N TYR A 25 -9.86 5.53 -0.60
CA TYR A 25 -9.18 6.43 0.31
C TYR A 25 -9.63 7.89 0.14
N GLU A 26 -10.12 8.25 -1.05
CA GLU A 26 -10.47 9.64 -1.35
C GLU A 26 -11.63 10.14 -0.53
N ALA A 27 -12.47 9.24 -0.06
CA ALA A 27 -13.63 9.65 0.74
C ALA A 27 -13.23 10.35 2.03
N LYS A 28 -12.08 9.97 2.61
CA LYS A 28 -11.67 10.50 3.91
C LYS A 28 -10.31 11.15 3.90
N HIS A 29 -9.46 10.79 2.95
CA HIS A 29 -8.04 11.12 3.07
C HIS A 29 -7.49 11.92 1.89
N SER A 30 -8.33 12.43 1.01
CA SER A 30 -7.87 13.09 -0.21
C SER A 30 -7.07 14.36 0.05
N LYS A 31 -7.16 14.93 1.26
CA LYS A 31 -6.40 16.14 1.56
C LYS A 31 -4.93 15.87 1.78
N THR A 32 -4.58 14.67 2.19
CA THR A 32 -3.19 14.32 2.50
C THR A 32 -2.65 13.21 1.61
N ILE A 33 -3.51 12.53 0.87
CA ILE A 33 -3.14 11.38 0.07
C ILE A 33 -3.62 11.57 -1.36
N ASN A 34 -2.77 11.22 -2.31
CA ASN A 34 -3.16 11.12 -3.71
C ASN A 34 -2.45 9.93 -4.32
N ASP A 35 -2.79 9.60 -5.57
CA ASP A 35 -2.23 8.43 -6.22
C ASP A 35 -0.71 8.51 -6.33
N ASN A 36 -0.17 9.67 -6.65
CA ASN A 36 1.29 9.81 -6.75
C ASN A 36 1.99 9.50 -5.44
N LEU A 37 1.42 9.97 -4.34
CA LEU A 37 1.99 9.69 -3.03
C LEU A 37 1.93 8.18 -2.73
N ILE A 38 0.81 7.54 -3.05
CA ILE A 38 0.67 6.12 -2.84
C ILE A 38 1.70 5.35 -3.66
N LEU A 39 1.93 5.75 -4.90
CA LEU A 39 2.95 5.09 -5.73
C LEU A 39 4.33 5.23 -5.11
N GLU A 40 4.63 6.38 -4.51
CA GLU A 40 5.92 6.54 -3.83
C GLU A 40 6.01 5.63 -2.60
N LEU A 41 4.93 5.48 -1.86
CA LEU A 41 4.91 4.56 -0.72
C LEU A 41 5.14 3.11 -1.18
N ILE A 42 4.46 2.72 -2.26
CA ILE A 42 4.61 1.37 -2.80
C ILE A 42 6.04 1.13 -3.28
N LYS A 43 6.69 2.12 -3.86
CA LYS A 43 8.10 1.97 -4.27
C LYS A 43 8.99 1.63 -3.10
N GLY A 44 8.64 2.08 -1.92
CA GLY A 44 9.39 1.77 -0.71
C GLY A 44 9.30 0.32 -0.29
N LEU A 45 8.37 -0.44 -0.83
CA LEU A 45 8.24 -1.87 -0.54
C LEU A 45 9.15 -2.73 -1.42
N ASN A 46 9.73 -2.15 -2.45
CA ASN A 46 10.52 -2.90 -3.42
C ASN A 46 11.70 -3.59 -2.79
N GLY A 47 11.89 -4.85 -3.14
CA GLY A 47 13.03 -5.63 -2.69
C GLY A 47 12.90 -6.18 -1.28
N ARG A 48 11.75 -6.04 -0.65
CA ARG A 48 11.57 -6.46 0.73
C ARG A 48 10.56 -7.58 0.85
N THR A 49 10.56 -8.21 2.02
CA THR A 49 9.66 -9.31 2.33
C THR A 49 8.80 -8.90 3.52
N TYR A 50 7.51 -9.17 3.42
CA TYR A 50 6.52 -8.83 4.45
C TYR A 50 5.66 -10.03 4.76
N GLU A 51 5.12 -10.06 5.97
CA GLU A 51 4.17 -11.10 6.36
C GLU A 51 2.76 -10.56 6.27
N ALA A 52 1.87 -11.37 5.71
CA ALA A 52 0.46 -10.99 5.60
C ALA A 52 -0.18 -11.00 6.98
N GLU A 53 -1.03 -10.01 7.24
CA GLU A 53 -1.83 -9.98 8.45
C GLU A 53 -2.97 -10.99 8.39
N SER A 54 -3.48 -11.23 7.20
CA SER A 54 -4.54 -12.20 7.02
C SER A 54 -4.54 -12.67 5.58
N ILE A 55 -5.17 -13.81 5.35
CA ILE A 55 -5.33 -14.37 4.00
C ILE A 55 -6.80 -14.75 3.87
N SER A 56 -7.44 -14.22 2.84
CA SER A 56 -8.87 -14.47 2.63
C SER A 56 -9.10 -15.86 2.03
N ALA A 57 -10.36 -16.26 2.01
CA ALA A 57 -10.74 -17.53 1.40
C ALA A 57 -10.39 -17.57 -0.09
N GLU A 58 -10.37 -16.42 -0.74
CA GLU A 58 -10.00 -16.33 -2.15
C GLU A 58 -8.50 -16.17 -2.35
N ARG A 59 -7.72 -16.33 -1.28
CA ARG A 59 -6.26 -16.29 -1.29
C ARG A 59 -5.67 -14.89 -1.44
N TRP A 60 -6.44 -13.85 -1.18
CA TRP A 60 -5.88 -12.50 -1.09
C TRP A 60 -5.09 -12.37 0.20
N GLU A 61 -3.85 -11.95 0.06
CA GLU A 61 -2.95 -11.73 1.19
C GLU A 61 -3.01 -10.26 1.54
N ILE A 62 -3.42 -9.94 2.75
CA ILE A 62 -3.62 -8.56 3.18
C ILE A 62 -2.45 -8.16 4.07
N TYR A 63 -1.83 -7.03 3.74
CA TYR A 63 -0.67 -6.52 4.45
C TYR A 63 -0.95 -5.13 4.99
N VAL A 64 -0.34 -4.82 6.12
CA VAL A 64 -0.44 -3.50 6.72
C VAL A 64 0.95 -3.04 7.11
N ASN A 65 1.36 -1.90 6.59
CA ASN A 65 2.56 -1.22 7.06
C ASN A 65 2.13 0.01 7.81
N ASP A 66 2.50 0.08 9.10
CA ASP A 66 2.07 1.15 9.98
C ASP A 66 3.07 1.31 11.12
N PRO A 67 3.95 2.28 11.09
CA PRO A 67 4.05 3.28 10.04
C PRO A 67 4.95 2.86 8.88
N LEU A 68 4.66 3.42 7.73
CA LEU A 68 5.56 3.37 6.58
C LEU A 68 5.99 4.81 6.33
N PHE A 69 7.28 5.06 6.34
CA PHE A 69 7.77 6.43 6.23
C PHE A 69 8.04 6.82 4.79
N LEU A 70 7.64 8.03 4.42
CA LEU A 70 8.07 8.65 3.19
C LEU A 70 8.71 9.97 3.60
N GLY A 71 10.04 10.02 3.51
CA GLY A 71 10.76 11.10 4.13
C GLY A 71 10.59 10.99 5.64
N GLU A 72 10.18 12.08 6.26
CA GLU A 72 9.97 12.10 7.70
C GLU A 72 8.53 11.89 8.10
N LYS A 73 7.65 11.65 7.13
CA LYS A 73 6.22 11.57 7.42
C LYS A 73 5.77 10.13 7.50
N PRO A 74 5.05 9.78 8.56
CA PRO A 74 4.57 8.41 8.73
C PRO A 74 3.19 8.23 8.10
N TYR A 75 3.00 7.06 7.49
CA TYR A 75 1.74 6.71 6.85
C TYR A 75 1.33 5.31 7.26
N ARG A 76 0.05 5.03 7.15
CA ARG A 76 -0.46 3.68 7.22
C ARG A 76 -0.88 3.27 5.82
N LEU A 77 -0.36 2.12 5.38
CA LEU A 77 -0.66 1.61 4.06
C LEU A 77 -1.23 0.20 4.20
N VAL A 78 -2.41 -0.02 3.65
CA VAL A 78 -3.05 -1.33 3.60
C VAL A 78 -3.05 -1.77 2.15
N TRP A 79 -2.45 -2.92 1.88
CA TRP A 79 -2.24 -3.39 0.52
C TRP A 79 -2.39 -4.90 0.46
N CYS A 80 -2.48 -5.45 -0.74
CA CYS A 80 -2.72 -6.87 -0.88
C CYS A 80 -1.98 -7.43 -2.08
N LEU A 81 -1.71 -8.73 -2.01
CA LEU A 81 -1.15 -9.51 -3.09
C LEU A 81 -2.01 -10.75 -3.28
N HIS A 82 -1.93 -11.34 -4.47
CA HIS A 82 -2.57 -12.61 -4.76
C HIS A 82 -1.56 -13.50 -5.46
N PRO A 83 -1.46 -14.78 -5.09
CA PRO A 83 -0.43 -15.65 -5.66
C PRO A 83 -0.55 -15.84 -7.18
N ASP A 84 -1.73 -15.61 -7.76
CA ASP A 84 -1.94 -15.78 -9.18
C ASP A 84 -1.88 -14.49 -9.96
N GLU A 85 -1.51 -13.36 -9.32
CA GLU A 85 -1.53 -12.06 -9.99
C GLU A 85 -0.19 -11.37 -9.87
N ASP A 86 0.13 -10.56 -10.86
CA ASP A 86 1.37 -9.79 -10.87
C ASP A 86 1.14 -8.33 -10.49
N SER A 87 0.10 -8.07 -9.71
CA SER A 87 -0.23 -6.72 -9.29
C SER A 87 -0.23 -6.62 -7.78
N VAL A 88 0.03 -5.41 -7.29
CA VAL A 88 -0.19 -5.08 -5.89
C VAL A 88 -1.42 -4.19 -5.82
N GLY A 89 -2.36 -4.54 -4.95
CA GLY A 89 -3.56 -3.73 -4.76
C GLY A 89 -3.41 -2.86 -3.54
N VAL A 90 -3.83 -1.61 -3.64
CA VAL A 90 -3.82 -0.68 -2.51
C VAL A 90 -5.25 -0.53 -2.04
N ILE A 91 -5.51 -0.98 -0.82
CA ILE A 91 -6.84 -0.98 -0.24
C ILE A 91 -7.12 0.36 0.42
N ASN A 92 -6.14 0.88 1.16
CA ASN A 92 -6.32 2.15 1.85
C ASN A 92 -4.97 2.73 2.20
N ALA A 93 -4.92 4.04 2.38
CA ALA A 93 -3.72 4.74 2.81
C ALA A 93 -4.14 6.01 3.51
N PHE A 94 -3.43 6.35 4.58
CA PHE A 94 -3.64 7.64 5.21
C PHE A 94 -2.40 8.04 5.98
N ARG A 95 -2.30 9.36 6.23
CA ARG A 95 -1.18 9.89 6.97
C ARG A 95 -1.42 9.72 8.46
N ARG A 96 -0.42 9.25 9.16
CA ARG A 96 -0.49 9.11 10.61
C ARG A 96 -0.16 10.44 11.26
N SER A 97 -0.73 10.66 12.42
CA SER A 97 -0.32 11.78 13.23
C SER A 97 1.06 11.52 13.73
N ASN A 98 1.78 12.60 13.96
CA ASN A 98 3.10 12.53 14.39
C ASN A 98 3.24 12.25 15.80
N GLY A 99 2.49 11.46 16.32
CA GLY A 99 2.62 11.10 17.66
C GLY A 99 2.44 12.18 18.59
N LYS A 100 1.96 13.11 18.22
CA LYS A 100 1.71 14.00 19.06
C LYS A 100 0.81 13.56 19.85
N VAL A 101 0.62 12.91 19.85
CA VAL A 101 -0.08 12.32 20.59
C VAL A 101 -0.11 12.29 21.79
N SER A 102 0.16 12.44 22.01
CA SER A 102 0.23 12.34 22.95
C SER A 102 -0.01 12.82 23.73
N LYS A 103 -0.10 12.96 23.54
CA LYS A 103 -0.22 13.34 24.08
C LYS A 103 -0.58 13.37 24.52
#